data_bc4175fa72269c247a9b2a294e65d836
#
_entry.id   bc4175fa72269c247a9b2a294e65d836
#
_cell.length_a   1.000
_cell.length_b   1.000
_cell.length_c   1.000
_cell.angle_alpha   90.00
_cell.angle_beta   90.00
_cell.angle_gamma   90.00
#
_symmetry.space_group_name_H-M   'P 1'
#
loop_
_entity.id
_entity.type
_entity.pdbx_description
1 polymer ?
#
loop_
_entity_poly.entity_id
_entity_poly.type
_entity_poly.pdbx_seq_one_letter_code
_entity_poly.pdbx_strand_id
1 'polypeptide(L)'
;LQKIAAEKAGIIKKSIPVVIGEGDLRYNDVFEQVAAANKSKVIYAEKVFSCQECGCREGRQHFCMHRVRDDRNFEVDLDLTGNYQRHNILTAAATVDFLHEETPLTISRRAFLEGTRDAAAITSLAGRWQKLGENPLVVCDTGHNPHGIAYVAEQLKATPHKELYCVIGFVRDKDLAHILPLLPRDAHYIFTQAQT
;
A
#
# COMPACT_ATOMS: atom_id res chain seq x y z
N LEU A 1 -1.89 15.04 -11.25
CA LEU A 1 -2.72 13.97 -10.66
C LEU A 1 -3.68 13.37 -11.69
N GLN A 2 -4.49 14.15 -12.42
CA GLN A 2 -5.46 13.62 -13.40
C GLN A 2 -4.83 12.75 -14.50
N LYS A 3 -3.66 13.13 -15.05
CA LYS A 3 -2.94 12.31 -16.02
C LYS A 3 -2.54 10.94 -15.46
N ILE A 4 -2.08 10.91 -14.20
CA ILE A 4 -1.73 9.66 -13.51
C ILE A 4 -2.99 8.83 -13.29
N ALA A 5 -4.09 9.46 -12.85
CA ALA A 5 -5.37 8.78 -12.67
C ALA A 5 -5.87 8.17 -13.98
N ALA A 6 -5.77 8.88 -15.11
CA ALA A 6 -6.15 8.38 -16.43
C ALA A 6 -5.31 7.17 -16.86
N GLU A 7 -4.00 7.20 -16.60
CA GLU A 7 -3.11 6.05 -16.84
C GLU A 7 -3.53 4.83 -16.01
N LYS A 8 -3.80 5.04 -14.70
CA LYS A 8 -4.27 3.97 -13.80
C LYS A 8 -5.66 3.46 -14.16
N ALA A 9 -6.57 4.34 -14.61
CA ALA A 9 -7.91 3.97 -15.09
C ALA A 9 -7.86 3.07 -16.34
N GLY A 10 -6.75 3.04 -17.07
CA GLY A 10 -6.55 2.17 -18.24
C GLY A 10 -6.66 0.67 -17.95
N ILE A 11 -6.57 0.25 -16.69
CA ILE A 11 -6.79 -1.16 -16.30
C ILE A 11 -8.27 -1.56 -16.24
N ILE A 12 -9.20 -0.59 -16.21
CA ILE A 12 -10.64 -0.86 -16.09
C ILE A 12 -11.14 -1.56 -17.35
N LYS A 13 -11.69 -2.76 -17.18
CA LYS A 13 -12.16 -3.61 -18.27
C LYS A 13 -13.68 -3.59 -18.34
N LYS A 14 -14.20 -3.85 -19.56
CA LYS A 14 -15.64 -3.88 -19.85
C LYS A 14 -16.36 -4.85 -18.92
N SER A 15 -17.36 -4.35 -18.22
CA SER A 15 -18.24 -5.10 -17.30
C SER A 15 -17.50 -5.83 -16.15
N ILE A 16 -16.24 -5.47 -15.88
CA ILE A 16 -15.49 -5.98 -14.73
C ILE A 16 -15.42 -4.87 -13.67
N PRO A 17 -15.92 -5.09 -12.45
CA PRO A 17 -15.84 -4.11 -11.37
C PRO A 17 -14.40 -3.71 -11.06
N VAL A 18 -14.23 -2.46 -10.64
CA VAL A 18 -12.94 -1.91 -10.23
C VAL A 18 -13.00 -1.47 -8.77
N VAL A 19 -11.98 -1.82 -7.99
CA VAL A 19 -11.80 -1.36 -6.62
C VAL A 19 -10.79 -0.22 -6.62
N ILE A 20 -11.19 0.93 -6.09
CA ILE A 20 -10.35 2.10 -5.88
C ILE A 20 -9.97 2.14 -4.40
N GLY A 21 -8.66 2.08 -4.12
CA GLY A 21 -8.13 2.01 -2.76
C GLY A 21 -8.36 3.30 -1.98
N GLU A 22 -8.00 4.43 -2.61
CA GLU A 22 -8.16 5.76 -2.03
C GLU A 22 -8.91 6.66 -3.00
N GLY A 23 -10.05 7.18 -2.56
CA GLY A 23 -10.81 8.16 -3.30
C GLY A 23 -10.29 9.59 -3.04
N ASP A 24 -10.32 10.44 -4.07
CA ASP A 24 -10.00 11.85 -3.93
C ASP A 24 -10.82 12.65 -4.96
N LEU A 25 -11.51 13.68 -4.49
CA LEU A 25 -12.37 14.53 -5.32
C LEU A 25 -11.64 15.17 -6.51
N ARG A 26 -10.30 15.27 -6.45
CA ARG A 26 -9.47 15.83 -7.53
C ARG A 26 -9.32 14.92 -8.74
N TYR A 27 -9.64 13.61 -8.61
CA TYR A 27 -9.45 12.64 -9.69
C TYR A 27 -10.46 11.48 -9.72
N ASN A 28 -11.41 11.41 -8.79
CA ASN A 28 -12.42 10.36 -8.79
C ASN A 28 -13.26 10.36 -10.09
N ASP A 29 -13.54 11.54 -10.63
CA ASP A 29 -14.27 11.73 -11.89
C ASP A 29 -13.60 10.99 -13.06
N VAL A 30 -12.28 10.91 -13.09
CA VAL A 30 -11.54 10.17 -14.12
C VAL A 30 -11.85 8.68 -14.07
N PHE A 31 -11.81 8.08 -12.88
CA PHE A 31 -12.15 6.66 -12.71
C PHE A 31 -13.61 6.38 -13.00
N GLU A 32 -14.51 7.25 -12.54
CA GLU A 32 -15.95 7.12 -12.76
C GLU A 32 -16.32 7.21 -14.24
N GLN A 33 -15.74 8.14 -14.98
CA GLN A 33 -15.96 8.28 -16.44
C GLN A 33 -15.48 7.05 -17.19
N VAL A 34 -14.27 6.56 -16.91
CA VAL A 34 -13.73 5.37 -17.58
C VAL A 34 -14.54 4.13 -17.20
N ALA A 35 -14.94 4.00 -15.95
CA ALA A 35 -15.78 2.89 -15.50
C ALA A 35 -17.17 2.91 -16.16
N ALA A 36 -17.81 4.09 -16.25
CA ALA A 36 -19.09 4.25 -16.93
C ALA A 36 -19.00 3.88 -18.41
N ALA A 37 -17.95 4.34 -19.12
CA ALA A 37 -17.70 3.98 -20.51
C ALA A 37 -17.53 2.47 -20.71
N ASN A 38 -16.96 1.77 -19.72
CA ASN A 38 -16.77 0.33 -19.70
C ASN A 38 -17.96 -0.44 -19.10
N LYS A 39 -19.03 0.21 -18.65
CA LYS A 39 -20.14 -0.40 -17.92
C LYS A 39 -19.64 -1.17 -16.68
N SER A 40 -18.65 -0.66 -16.03
CA SER A 40 -17.96 -1.24 -14.88
C SER A 40 -18.45 -0.57 -13.58
N LYS A 41 -18.70 -1.36 -12.53
CA LYS A 41 -19.05 -0.87 -11.19
C LYS A 41 -17.78 -0.34 -10.52
N VAL A 42 -17.84 0.85 -9.92
CA VAL A 42 -16.76 1.38 -9.09
C VAL A 42 -17.04 1.05 -7.62
N ILE A 43 -16.04 0.57 -6.92
CA ILE A 43 -16.06 0.25 -5.49
C ILE A 43 -14.94 1.04 -4.82
N TYR A 44 -15.28 1.96 -3.95
CA TYR A 44 -14.29 2.67 -3.11
C TYR A 44 -14.05 1.88 -1.83
N ALA A 45 -12.82 1.43 -1.62
CA ALA A 45 -12.47 0.58 -0.48
C ALA A 45 -12.79 1.25 0.86
N GLU A 46 -12.56 2.55 0.98
CA GLU A 46 -12.86 3.37 2.16
C GLU A 46 -14.36 3.50 2.48
N LYS A 47 -15.25 3.23 1.51
CA LYS A 47 -16.71 3.17 1.73
C LYS A 47 -17.18 1.78 2.16
N VAL A 48 -16.34 0.77 1.99
CA VAL A 48 -16.65 -0.63 2.36
C VAL A 48 -16.06 -0.94 3.74
N PHE A 49 -14.82 -0.50 3.98
CA PHE A 49 -14.12 -0.69 5.24
C PHE A 49 -13.49 0.61 5.74
N SER A 50 -13.35 0.73 7.06
CA SER A 50 -12.37 1.62 7.67
C SER A 50 -11.30 0.80 8.39
N CYS A 51 -10.12 1.41 8.57
CA CYS A 51 -8.95 0.75 9.14
C CYS A 51 -8.22 1.71 10.07
N GLN A 52 -7.92 1.25 11.27
CA GLN A 52 -7.06 1.94 12.22
C GLN A 52 -5.87 1.03 12.55
N GLU A 53 -4.67 1.59 12.57
CA GLU A 53 -3.51 0.88 13.09
C GLU A 53 -3.59 0.82 14.61
N CYS A 54 -3.55 -0.40 15.16
CA CYS A 54 -3.69 -0.67 16.59
C CYS A 54 -2.36 -1.12 17.23
N GLY A 55 -1.24 -0.93 16.52
CA GLY A 55 0.11 -1.22 17.00
C GLY A 55 0.82 -2.34 16.24
N CYS A 56 1.80 -2.95 16.90
CA CYS A 56 2.60 -4.03 16.34
C CYS A 56 2.62 -5.21 17.32
N ARG A 57 2.40 -6.43 16.83
CA ARG A 57 2.45 -7.68 17.59
C ARG A 57 3.37 -8.68 16.87
N GLU A 58 4.32 -9.26 17.58
CA GLU A 58 5.23 -10.29 17.03
C GLU A 58 5.88 -9.91 15.70
N GLY A 59 6.25 -8.62 15.55
CA GLY A 59 6.86 -8.09 14.32
C GLY A 59 5.88 -7.87 13.16
N ARG A 60 4.57 -8.00 13.37
CA ARG A 60 3.51 -7.71 12.40
C ARG A 60 2.78 -6.42 12.76
N GLN A 61 2.33 -5.68 11.77
CA GLN A 61 1.37 -4.59 11.99
C GLN A 61 0.02 -5.17 12.37
N HIS A 62 -0.62 -4.56 13.35
CA HIS A 62 -1.93 -4.94 13.84
C HIS A 62 -2.94 -3.86 13.50
N PHE A 63 -4.01 -4.24 12.78
CA PHE A 63 -5.06 -3.34 12.33
C PHE A 63 -6.41 -3.72 12.92
N CYS A 64 -7.13 -2.70 13.39
CA CYS A 64 -8.53 -2.79 13.75
C CYS A 64 -9.36 -2.36 12.54
N MET A 65 -10.06 -3.32 11.95
CA MET A 65 -10.88 -3.14 10.75
C MET A 65 -12.35 -3.05 11.12
N HIS A 66 -13.07 -2.17 10.45
CA HIS A 66 -14.54 -2.05 10.58
C HIS A 66 -15.17 -2.19 9.19
N ARG A 67 -16.12 -3.11 9.04
CA ARG A 67 -16.90 -3.29 7.82
C ARG A 67 -18.21 -2.49 7.92
N VAL A 68 -18.37 -1.52 7.02
CA VAL A 68 -19.46 -0.52 7.10
C VAL A 68 -20.85 -1.13 6.94
N ARG A 69 -21.02 -2.10 6.02
CA ARG A 69 -22.35 -2.63 5.65
C ARG A 69 -23.11 -3.33 6.77
N ASP A 70 -22.41 -3.95 7.73
CA ASP A 70 -23.01 -4.75 8.82
C ASP A 70 -22.45 -4.38 10.21
N ASP A 71 -21.75 -3.23 10.29
CA ASP A 71 -21.18 -2.67 11.53
C ASP A 71 -20.28 -3.67 12.28
N ARG A 72 -19.52 -4.47 11.51
CA ARG A 72 -18.71 -5.56 12.08
C ARG A 72 -17.25 -5.15 12.24
N ASN A 73 -16.75 -5.29 13.46
CA ASN A 73 -15.35 -5.09 13.79
C ASN A 73 -14.57 -6.42 13.79
N PHE A 74 -13.32 -6.38 13.33
CA PHE A 74 -12.38 -7.49 13.36
C PHE A 74 -10.94 -7.02 13.30
N GLU A 75 -10.04 -7.87 13.76
CA GLU A 75 -8.61 -7.58 13.79
C GLU A 75 -7.90 -8.31 12.65
N VAL A 76 -6.85 -7.67 12.11
CA VAL A 76 -6.00 -8.22 11.04
C VAL A 76 -4.54 -7.99 11.40
N ASP A 77 -3.74 -9.03 11.34
CA ASP A 77 -2.29 -8.93 11.40
C ASP A 77 -1.71 -8.98 9.98
N LEU A 78 -0.63 -8.22 9.74
CA LEU A 78 0.03 -8.13 8.46
C LEU A 78 1.56 -8.15 8.67
N ASP A 79 2.25 -9.05 7.98
CA ASP A 79 3.72 -9.17 8.04
C ASP A 79 4.47 -8.15 7.17
N LEU A 80 3.75 -7.29 6.46
CA LEU A 80 4.30 -6.12 5.77
C LEU A 80 4.22 -4.90 6.70
N THR A 81 5.36 -4.30 7.05
CA THR A 81 5.46 -3.32 8.16
C THR A 81 5.63 -1.85 7.72
N GLY A 82 5.40 -1.53 6.45
CA GLY A 82 5.35 -0.15 5.96
C GLY A 82 4.07 0.57 6.43
N ASN A 83 4.18 1.83 6.90
CA ASN A 83 3.04 2.63 7.40
C ASN A 83 1.93 2.85 6.36
N TYR A 84 2.27 2.78 5.07
CA TYR A 84 1.32 2.85 3.95
C TYR A 84 0.47 1.59 3.78
N GLN A 85 0.76 0.50 4.48
CA GLN A 85 0.04 -0.77 4.34
C GLN A 85 -1.41 -0.67 4.85
N ARG A 86 -1.73 0.30 5.70
CA ARG A 86 -3.12 0.59 6.10
C ARG A 86 -4.04 0.86 4.90
N HIS A 87 -3.53 1.48 3.84
CA HIS A 87 -4.29 1.75 2.61
C HIS A 87 -4.39 0.48 1.74
N ASN A 88 -3.31 -0.28 1.68
CA ASN A 88 -3.27 -1.52 0.91
C ASN A 88 -4.19 -2.59 1.50
N ILE A 89 -4.24 -2.73 2.83
CA ILE A 89 -5.12 -3.71 3.48
C ILE A 89 -6.60 -3.37 3.28
N LEU A 90 -6.98 -2.09 3.25
CA LEU A 90 -8.34 -1.67 2.90
C LEU A 90 -8.72 -2.11 1.49
N THR A 91 -7.85 -1.85 0.53
CA THR A 91 -8.05 -2.23 -0.87
C THR A 91 -8.16 -3.75 -1.02
N ALA A 92 -7.28 -4.50 -0.35
CA ALA A 92 -7.30 -5.96 -0.36
C ALA A 92 -8.59 -6.50 0.28
N ALA A 93 -8.99 -5.97 1.44
CA ALA A 93 -10.21 -6.39 2.13
C ALA A 93 -11.46 -6.12 1.28
N ALA A 94 -11.59 -4.93 0.68
CA ALA A 94 -12.71 -4.59 -0.20
C ALA A 94 -12.76 -5.48 -1.45
N THR A 95 -11.59 -5.82 -2.01
CA THR A 95 -11.49 -6.72 -3.17
C THR A 95 -11.92 -8.14 -2.80
N VAL A 96 -11.42 -8.66 -1.67
CA VAL A 96 -11.77 -10.01 -1.19
C VAL A 96 -13.25 -10.09 -0.81
N ASP A 97 -13.79 -9.06 -0.15
CA ASP A 97 -15.22 -8.99 0.19
C ASP A 97 -16.09 -9.03 -1.06
N PHE A 98 -15.74 -8.23 -2.07
CA PHE A 98 -16.42 -8.24 -3.37
C PHE A 98 -16.34 -9.61 -4.05
N LEU A 99 -15.15 -10.21 -4.11
CA LEU A 99 -14.96 -11.52 -4.73
C LEU A 99 -15.78 -12.62 -4.04
N HIS A 100 -15.84 -12.58 -2.72
CA HIS A 100 -16.63 -13.55 -1.94
C HIS A 100 -18.13 -13.41 -2.14
N GLU A 101 -18.64 -12.17 -2.18
CA GLU A 101 -20.08 -11.90 -2.22
C GLU A 101 -20.67 -11.94 -3.65
N GLU A 102 -19.91 -11.49 -4.65
CA GLU A 102 -20.42 -11.19 -5.98
C GLU A 102 -19.86 -12.14 -7.06
N THR A 103 -19.05 -13.14 -6.67
CA THR A 103 -18.50 -14.12 -7.61
C THR A 103 -18.64 -15.55 -7.05
N PRO A 104 -18.44 -16.61 -7.87
CA PRO A 104 -18.44 -17.99 -7.38
C PRO A 104 -17.30 -18.34 -6.42
N LEU A 105 -16.36 -17.41 -6.16
CA LEU A 105 -15.23 -17.65 -5.28
C LEU A 105 -15.68 -17.62 -3.81
N THR A 106 -15.45 -18.71 -3.09
CA THR A 106 -15.69 -18.78 -1.66
C THR A 106 -14.40 -18.50 -0.90
N ILE A 107 -14.27 -17.29 -0.33
CA ILE A 107 -13.12 -16.90 0.46
C ILE A 107 -13.54 -16.80 1.92
N SER A 108 -13.11 -17.76 2.73
CA SER A 108 -13.44 -17.73 4.16
C SER A 108 -12.71 -16.60 4.90
N ARG A 109 -13.33 -16.10 5.99
CA ARG A 109 -12.65 -15.15 6.88
C ARG A 109 -11.29 -15.68 7.35
N ARG A 110 -11.21 -16.97 7.67
CA ARG A 110 -9.96 -17.62 8.07
C ARG A 110 -8.89 -17.51 6.98
N ALA A 111 -9.24 -17.81 5.71
CA ALA A 111 -8.31 -17.70 4.60
C ALA A 111 -7.80 -16.25 4.41
N PHE A 112 -8.69 -15.26 4.55
CA PHE A 112 -8.28 -13.85 4.50
C PHE A 112 -7.31 -13.50 5.64
N LEU A 113 -7.61 -13.86 6.88
CA LEU A 113 -6.78 -13.56 8.05
C LEU A 113 -5.42 -14.28 8.00
N GLU A 114 -5.37 -15.53 7.60
CA GLU A 114 -4.11 -16.28 7.43
C GLU A 114 -3.29 -15.73 6.25
N GLY A 115 -3.94 -15.41 5.14
CA GLY A 115 -3.28 -14.85 3.95
C GLY A 115 -2.69 -13.46 4.19
N THR A 116 -3.33 -12.62 5.01
CA THR A 116 -2.78 -11.30 5.36
C THR A 116 -1.66 -11.42 6.40
N ARG A 117 -1.84 -12.29 7.41
CA ARG A 117 -0.85 -12.48 8.47
C ARG A 117 0.51 -12.89 7.94
N ASP A 118 0.55 -13.66 6.90
CA ASP A 118 1.77 -14.24 6.33
C ASP A 118 1.93 -13.86 4.82
N ALA A 119 1.43 -12.67 4.43
CA ALA A 119 1.38 -12.22 3.03
C ALA A 119 2.76 -12.17 2.37
N ALA A 120 3.76 -11.57 3.02
CA ALA A 120 5.12 -11.53 2.50
C ALA A 120 5.75 -12.93 2.46
N ALA A 121 5.54 -13.74 3.50
CA ALA A 121 6.08 -15.10 3.58
C ALA A 121 5.51 -16.01 2.48
N ILE A 122 4.18 -15.97 2.25
CA ILE A 122 3.51 -16.82 1.23
C ILE A 122 3.89 -16.40 -0.19
N THR A 123 4.00 -15.09 -0.44
CA THR A 123 4.22 -14.55 -1.79
C THR A 123 5.68 -14.26 -2.12
N SER A 124 6.57 -14.36 -1.14
CA SER A 124 7.98 -13.93 -1.25
C SER A 124 8.10 -12.44 -1.63
N LEU A 125 7.10 -11.62 -1.26
CA LEU A 125 7.12 -10.19 -1.53
C LEU A 125 8.19 -9.50 -0.69
N ALA A 126 9.13 -8.86 -1.36
CA ALA A 126 10.25 -8.18 -0.74
C ALA A 126 10.21 -6.66 -0.97
N GLY A 127 10.98 -5.89 -0.19
CA GLY A 127 11.17 -4.45 -0.39
C GLY A 127 9.94 -3.61 -0.01
N ARG A 128 9.19 -3.99 1.02
CA ARG A 128 8.09 -3.20 1.59
C ARG A 128 8.33 -2.95 3.06
N TRP A 129 9.22 -2.00 3.37
CA TRP A 129 9.79 -1.77 4.71
C TRP A 129 10.32 -3.06 5.31
N GLN A 130 11.00 -3.84 4.48
CA GLN A 130 11.49 -5.17 4.82
C GLN A 130 12.71 -5.08 5.73
N LYS A 131 12.61 -5.67 6.91
CA LYS A 131 13.73 -5.78 7.83
C LYS A 131 14.69 -6.87 7.35
N LEU A 132 15.93 -6.49 7.06
CA LEU A 132 17.01 -7.38 6.59
C LEU A 132 18.00 -7.71 7.70
N GLY A 133 18.09 -6.90 8.76
CA GLY A 133 19.00 -7.10 9.89
C GLY A 133 18.56 -6.29 11.11
N GLU A 134 19.07 -6.67 12.30
CA GLU A 134 18.67 -6.06 13.58
C GLU A 134 19.78 -5.25 14.26
N ASN A 135 21.02 -5.67 14.13
CA ASN A 135 22.16 -5.05 14.78
C ASN A 135 23.34 -4.90 13.79
N PRO A 136 23.40 -3.79 13.04
CA PRO A 136 22.49 -2.65 13.01
C PRO A 136 21.11 -2.99 12.39
N LEU A 137 20.11 -2.16 12.66
CA LEU A 137 18.83 -2.25 11.95
C LEU A 137 19.06 -1.94 10.47
N VAL A 138 18.74 -2.89 9.60
CA VAL A 138 18.80 -2.73 8.15
C VAL A 138 17.40 -2.94 7.57
N VAL A 139 16.90 -1.94 6.86
CA VAL A 139 15.58 -1.97 6.22
C VAL A 139 15.71 -1.72 4.73
N CYS A 140 14.94 -2.44 3.93
CA CYS A 140 14.82 -2.24 2.49
C CYS A 140 13.38 -1.83 2.13
N ASP A 141 13.27 -0.78 1.30
CA ASP A 141 12.00 -0.38 0.68
C ASP A 141 12.22 -0.04 -0.80
N THR A 142 11.24 -0.34 -1.64
CA THR A 142 11.27 -0.07 -3.08
C THR A 142 10.47 1.17 -3.49
N GLY A 143 10.13 2.03 -2.55
CA GLY A 143 9.53 3.35 -2.83
C GLY A 143 10.39 4.12 -3.83
N HIS A 144 9.79 4.58 -4.94
CA HIS A 144 10.53 5.16 -6.06
C HIS A 144 9.82 6.36 -6.72
N ASN A 145 8.71 6.80 -6.15
CA ASN A 145 7.97 7.98 -6.58
C ASN A 145 7.76 8.93 -5.38
N PRO A 146 7.41 10.21 -5.60
CA PRO A 146 7.27 11.18 -4.52
C PRO A 146 6.31 10.73 -3.41
N HIS A 147 5.19 10.12 -3.76
CA HIS A 147 4.19 9.64 -2.79
C HIS A 147 4.75 8.50 -1.91
N GLY A 148 5.36 7.48 -2.52
CA GLY A 148 5.98 6.37 -1.79
C GLY A 148 7.16 6.84 -0.91
N ILE A 149 8.01 7.71 -1.44
CA ILE A 149 9.15 8.27 -0.68
C ILE A 149 8.68 9.12 0.50
N ALA A 150 7.56 9.84 0.40
CA ALA A 150 7.01 10.57 1.53
C ALA A 150 6.68 9.63 2.71
N TYR A 151 6.06 8.48 2.46
CA TYR A 151 5.80 7.46 3.49
C TYR A 151 7.10 6.89 4.07
N VAL A 152 8.07 6.56 3.20
CA VAL A 152 9.38 6.07 3.65
C VAL A 152 10.07 7.10 4.55
N ALA A 153 10.09 8.37 4.15
CA ALA A 153 10.70 9.44 4.92
C ALA A 153 10.00 9.68 6.28
N GLU A 154 8.67 9.59 6.31
CA GLU A 154 7.89 9.66 7.55
C GLU A 154 8.25 8.50 8.49
N GLN A 155 8.31 7.30 7.98
CA GLN A 155 8.64 6.12 8.77
C GLN A 155 10.09 6.11 9.24
N LEU A 156 11.05 6.60 8.44
CA LEU A 156 12.44 6.81 8.87
C LEU A 156 12.51 7.75 10.07
N LYS A 157 11.78 8.88 10.04
CA LYS A 157 11.71 9.84 11.17
C LYS A 157 11.10 9.21 12.42
N ALA A 158 10.11 8.34 12.27
CA ALA A 158 9.44 7.66 13.38
C ALA A 158 10.26 6.47 13.94
N THR A 159 11.25 5.98 13.19
CA THR A 159 12.09 4.86 13.62
C THR A 159 13.27 5.37 14.46
N PRO A 160 13.41 4.98 15.74
CA PRO A 160 14.51 5.42 16.59
C PRO A 160 15.87 5.01 16.03
N HIS A 161 16.81 5.95 15.91
CA HIS A 161 18.17 5.72 15.46
C HIS A 161 19.11 6.79 16.03
N LYS A 162 20.40 6.46 16.15
CA LYS A 162 21.45 7.43 16.50
C LYS A 162 22.06 8.06 15.25
N GLU A 163 22.26 7.25 14.22
CA GLU A 163 22.77 7.64 12.92
C GLU A 163 21.92 6.95 11.85
N LEU A 164 21.66 7.62 10.75
CA LEU A 164 20.90 7.11 9.61
C LEU A 164 21.80 7.06 8.37
N TYR A 165 21.94 5.90 7.81
CA TYR A 165 22.62 5.66 6.52
C TYR A 165 21.59 5.25 5.48
N CYS A 166 21.51 6.00 4.38
CA CYS A 166 20.59 5.74 3.27
C CYS A 166 21.37 5.35 2.02
N VAL A 167 21.24 4.09 1.61
CA VAL A 167 21.73 3.63 0.30
C VAL A 167 20.59 3.77 -0.69
N ILE A 168 20.71 4.65 -1.67
CA ILE A 168 19.64 4.97 -2.61
C ILE A 168 20.10 4.95 -4.07
N GLY A 169 19.21 4.46 -4.93
CA GLY A 169 19.40 4.50 -6.37
C GLY A 169 18.05 4.65 -7.08
N PHE A 170 18.06 5.38 -8.20
CA PHE A 170 16.88 5.62 -9.01
C PHE A 170 17.20 5.36 -10.48
N VAL A 171 16.21 4.89 -11.22
CA VAL A 171 16.28 4.82 -12.69
C VAL A 171 16.11 6.23 -13.28
N ARG A 172 16.63 6.42 -14.52
CA ARG A 172 16.76 7.76 -15.14
C ARG A 172 15.46 8.52 -15.35
N ASP A 173 14.33 7.84 -15.43
CA ASP A 173 13.00 8.41 -15.69
C ASP A 173 12.30 8.96 -14.43
N LYS A 174 12.95 8.88 -13.26
CA LYS A 174 12.35 9.34 -12.00
C LYS A 174 12.51 10.82 -11.77
N ASP A 175 11.49 11.42 -11.19
CA ASP A 175 11.42 12.85 -10.87
C ASP A 175 12.21 13.14 -9.58
N LEU A 176 13.53 13.18 -9.69
CA LEU A 176 14.43 13.40 -8.57
C LEU A 176 14.23 14.78 -7.93
N ALA A 177 13.80 15.78 -8.70
CA ALA A 177 13.55 17.11 -8.17
C ALA A 177 12.44 17.13 -7.11
N HIS A 178 11.44 16.27 -7.23
CA HIS A 178 10.36 16.13 -6.25
C HIS A 178 10.61 15.02 -5.21
N ILE A 179 11.55 14.13 -5.45
CA ILE A 179 11.89 13.03 -4.54
C ILE A 179 12.92 13.47 -3.49
N LEU A 180 14.05 14.02 -3.92
CA LEU A 180 15.17 14.32 -3.03
C LEU A 180 14.84 15.27 -1.88
N PRO A 181 13.99 16.32 -2.06
CA PRO A 181 13.61 17.21 -0.95
C PRO A 181 12.80 16.53 0.16
N LEU A 182 12.21 15.36 -0.10
CA LEU A 182 11.42 14.61 0.89
C LEU A 182 12.29 13.81 1.85
N LEU A 183 13.52 13.51 1.45
CA LEU A 183 14.44 12.66 2.22
C LEU A 183 15.01 13.41 3.43
N PRO A 184 15.30 12.71 4.55
CA PRO A 184 15.92 13.31 5.74
C PRO A 184 17.25 14.01 5.40
N ARG A 185 17.46 15.24 5.89
CA ARG A 185 18.67 16.02 5.58
C ARG A 185 19.87 15.66 6.46
N ASP A 186 19.61 15.03 7.58
CA ASP A 186 20.58 14.62 8.61
C ASP A 186 21.08 13.17 8.44
N ALA A 187 20.75 12.54 7.33
CA ALA A 187 21.22 11.20 7.00
C ALA A 187 22.51 11.20 6.19
N HIS A 188 23.29 10.14 6.31
CA HIS A 188 24.43 9.84 5.45
C HIS A 188 23.96 9.14 4.18
N TYR A 189 24.20 9.73 3.01
CA TYR A 189 23.74 9.19 1.72
C TYR A 189 24.84 8.48 0.96
N ILE A 190 24.53 7.27 0.50
CA ILE A 190 25.34 6.50 -0.43
C ILE A 190 24.51 6.31 -1.70
N PHE A 191 24.94 6.91 -2.79
CA PHE A 191 24.27 6.81 -4.07
C PHE A 191 24.77 5.60 -4.85
N THR A 192 23.85 4.85 -5.42
CA THR A 192 24.17 3.67 -6.24
C THR A 192 23.39 3.69 -7.54
N GLN A 193 23.84 2.92 -8.49
CA GLN A 193 23.19 2.73 -9.78
C GLN A 193 23.25 1.24 -10.15
N ALA A 194 22.11 0.70 -10.61
CA ALA A 194 22.10 -0.66 -11.16
C ALA A 194 22.93 -0.70 -12.46
N GLN A 195 23.69 -1.77 -12.63
CA GLN A 195 24.36 -2.07 -13.90
C GLN A 195 23.31 -2.64 -14.85
N THR A 196 22.72 -1.78 -15.68
CA THR A 196 21.74 -2.14 -16.72
C THR A 196 22.27 -1.74 -18.08
#